data_165e7ec65ddc2aea810a7138501b80cd
#
_entry.id   165e7ec65ddc2aea810a7138501b80cd
#
_cell.length_a   1.000
_cell.length_b   1.000
_cell.length_c   1.000
_cell.angle_alpha   90.00
_cell.angle_beta   90.00
_cell.angle_gamma   90.00
#
_symmetry.space_group_name_H-M   'P 1'
#
loop_
_entity.id
_entity.type
_entity.pdbx_description
1 polymer ?
#
loop_
_entity_poly.entity_id
_entity_poly.type
_entity_poly.pdbx_seq_one_letter_code
_entity_poly.pdbx_strand_id
1 'polypeptide(L)'
;MKILLLGEYSHVHWTLAEGLRHLGHQVTVASNGDFWKNYPRDIDLNRKAGICGFINFTARLIKALPSMRGYDVVQLINPMFLELKAERIQHIYRYLRQHNGKLVLGAFGMDYYWVHECCTRKPLRYSDFNFGNELRQNPEALTERRDWVGTVKQRLNELIASEADAIVAGLYEYWVCYQPLFPAKTHFIPFPIQTPHKEPINLWHPGQPLKLFIGINRTRSSYKGTDVMLQAAQRVAARHPANVELRIAESIPFTQYRVLMEGSDAILDQLYSYTPAMNALEAMSKGIICIGGGEPENYQILGEEELRPIINVDPKMESVEAALETLATHLERINQLKQQSIDYILRHHDYLKVARQYEQLYCL
;
A
#
# COMPACT_ATOMS: atom_id res chain seq x y z
N MET A 1 5.31 25.83 -0.80
CA MET A 1 4.29 25.50 -1.82
C MET A 1 2.93 25.27 -1.17
N LYS A 2 1.87 25.47 -1.93
CA LYS A 2 0.51 25.10 -1.58
C LYS A 2 0.17 23.78 -2.30
N ILE A 3 -0.10 22.72 -1.55
CA ILE A 3 -0.21 21.34 -2.07
C ILE A 3 -1.58 20.78 -1.74
N LEU A 4 -2.27 20.18 -2.72
CA LEU A 4 -3.51 19.43 -2.55
C LEU A 4 -3.22 17.95 -2.77
N LEU A 5 -3.49 17.11 -1.76
CA LEU A 5 -3.45 15.66 -1.85
C LEU A 5 -4.88 15.14 -1.91
N LEU A 6 -5.26 14.51 -3.01
CA LEU A 6 -6.63 14.13 -3.30
C LEU A 6 -6.82 12.62 -3.34
N GLY A 7 -7.71 12.12 -2.49
CA GLY A 7 -7.91 10.70 -2.20
C GLY A 7 -7.02 10.19 -1.07
N GLU A 8 -7.32 9.01 -0.55
CA GLU A 8 -6.55 8.35 0.51
C GLU A 8 -6.60 6.84 0.37
N TYR A 9 -5.45 6.20 0.47
CA TYR A 9 -5.30 4.77 0.63
C TYR A 9 -4.32 4.47 1.77
N SER A 10 -4.78 3.75 2.77
CA SER A 10 -3.95 3.21 3.86
C SER A 10 -3.04 4.25 4.55
N HIS A 11 -3.53 5.48 4.74
CA HIS A 11 -2.84 6.58 5.42
C HIS A 11 -1.66 7.21 4.65
N VAL A 12 -1.51 6.91 3.34
CA VAL A 12 -0.36 7.39 2.53
C VAL A 12 -0.37 8.91 2.40
N HIS A 13 -1.49 9.49 1.94
CA HIS A 13 -1.57 10.94 1.71
C HIS A 13 -1.53 11.74 3.01
N TRP A 14 -2.17 11.26 4.07
CA TRP A 14 -2.10 11.97 5.36
C TRP A 14 -0.69 11.96 5.94
N THR A 15 -0.01 10.81 5.94
CA THR A 15 1.38 10.71 6.42
C THR A 15 2.33 11.57 5.59
N LEU A 16 2.15 11.59 4.26
CA LEU A 16 2.90 12.49 3.38
C LEU A 16 2.62 13.97 3.72
N ALA A 17 1.34 14.32 3.97
CA ALA A 17 0.96 15.68 4.33
C ALA A 17 1.65 16.14 5.62
N GLU A 18 1.74 15.28 6.63
CA GLU A 18 2.44 15.61 7.89
C GLU A 18 3.93 15.89 7.65
N GLY A 19 4.58 15.07 6.81
CA GLY A 19 5.98 15.28 6.43
C GLY A 19 6.17 16.60 5.66
N LEU A 20 5.34 16.88 4.67
CA LEU A 20 5.40 18.12 3.90
C LEU A 20 5.06 19.36 4.73
N ARG A 21 4.12 19.27 5.67
CA ARG A 21 3.82 20.36 6.63
C ARG A 21 5.02 20.63 7.54
N HIS A 22 5.72 19.58 7.97
CA HIS A 22 6.95 19.71 8.76
C HIS A 22 8.06 20.44 7.97
N LEU A 23 8.09 20.28 6.64
CA LEU A 23 9.00 21.02 5.75
C LEU A 23 8.52 22.46 5.44
N GLY A 24 7.42 22.92 6.04
CA GLY A 24 6.92 24.29 5.91
C GLY A 24 5.95 24.51 4.74
N HIS A 25 5.43 23.44 4.11
CA HIS A 25 4.44 23.58 3.03
C HIS A 25 3.01 23.71 3.59
N GLN A 26 2.15 24.39 2.85
CA GLN A 26 0.71 24.43 3.11
C GLN A 26 0.05 23.23 2.40
N VAL A 27 -0.36 22.22 3.15
CA VAL A 27 -0.90 20.98 2.59
C VAL A 27 -2.35 20.79 3.03
N THR A 28 -3.20 20.52 2.04
CA THR A 28 -4.61 20.15 2.23
C THR A 28 -4.83 18.72 1.77
N VAL A 29 -5.40 17.87 2.63
CA VAL A 29 -5.82 16.50 2.27
C VAL A 29 -7.32 16.47 2.09
N ALA A 30 -7.80 16.10 0.90
CA ALA A 30 -9.22 15.96 0.60
C ALA A 30 -9.51 14.50 0.26
N SER A 31 -10.25 13.79 1.11
CA SER A 31 -10.47 12.35 0.93
C SER A 31 -11.74 11.84 1.60
N ASN A 32 -12.08 10.57 1.33
CA ASN A 32 -13.11 9.83 2.06
C ASN A 32 -12.59 9.17 3.35
N GLY A 33 -11.31 9.30 3.67
CA GLY A 33 -10.66 8.69 4.83
C GLY A 33 -10.42 7.18 4.72
N ASP A 34 -10.38 6.62 3.49
CA ASP A 34 -10.25 5.19 3.22
C ASP A 34 -11.35 4.35 3.89
N PHE A 35 -12.60 4.78 3.67
CA PHE A 35 -13.84 4.10 4.11
C PHE A 35 -13.93 3.88 5.64
N TRP A 36 -14.00 2.62 6.07
CA TRP A 36 -14.18 2.21 7.46
C TRP A 36 -12.98 2.52 8.36
N LYS A 37 -11.79 2.75 7.79
CA LYS A 37 -10.58 3.13 8.53
C LYS A 37 -10.66 4.56 9.05
N ASN A 38 -11.45 5.42 8.38
CA ASN A 38 -11.75 6.79 8.76
C ASN A 38 -10.50 7.63 9.11
N TYR A 39 -9.49 7.59 8.25
CA TYR A 39 -8.27 8.37 8.43
C TYR A 39 -8.53 9.88 8.45
N PRO A 40 -7.66 10.68 9.09
CA PRO A 40 -7.75 12.13 9.13
C PRO A 40 -7.75 12.76 7.73
N ARG A 41 -8.41 13.92 7.60
CA ARG A 41 -8.52 14.71 6.37
C ARG A 41 -8.93 16.14 6.68
N ASP A 42 -8.55 17.08 5.84
CA ASP A 42 -8.94 18.49 5.99
C ASP A 42 -10.31 18.76 5.31
N ILE A 43 -10.55 18.14 4.15
CA ILE A 43 -11.81 18.20 3.42
C ILE A 43 -12.43 16.81 3.39
N ASP A 44 -13.59 16.66 4.06
CA ASP A 44 -14.31 15.39 4.12
C ASP A 44 -15.13 15.15 2.85
N LEU A 45 -14.68 14.18 2.05
CA LEU A 45 -15.34 13.69 0.83
C LEU A 45 -15.91 12.28 1.02
N ASN A 46 -16.22 11.87 2.24
CA ASN A 46 -16.82 10.57 2.51
C ASN A 46 -18.26 10.51 1.93
N ARG A 47 -18.58 9.41 1.26
CA ARG A 47 -19.88 9.14 0.69
C ARG A 47 -20.63 8.07 1.49
N LYS A 48 -21.77 8.44 2.09
CA LYS A 48 -22.68 7.46 2.67
C LYS A 48 -23.45 6.71 1.57
N ALA A 49 -23.85 5.47 1.85
CA ALA A 49 -24.63 4.66 0.94
C ALA A 49 -26.01 5.29 0.64
N GLY A 50 -26.59 4.92 -0.51
CA GLY A 50 -27.91 5.34 -0.93
C GLY A 50 -27.98 6.70 -1.63
N ILE A 51 -29.18 7.07 -2.07
CA ILE A 51 -29.44 8.29 -2.87
C ILE A 51 -29.17 9.56 -2.05
N CYS A 52 -29.65 9.62 -0.81
CA CYS A 52 -29.41 10.76 0.07
C CYS A 52 -27.91 10.95 0.36
N GLY A 53 -27.14 9.85 0.53
CA GLY A 53 -25.70 9.89 0.68
C GLY A 53 -25.00 10.45 -0.56
N PHE A 54 -25.45 10.06 -1.74
CA PHE A 54 -24.96 10.61 -3.00
C PHE A 54 -25.25 12.11 -3.17
N ILE A 55 -26.48 12.55 -2.87
CA ILE A 55 -26.87 13.98 -2.95
C ILE A 55 -26.00 14.81 -2.00
N ASN A 56 -25.89 14.39 -0.74
CA ASN A 56 -25.06 15.08 0.26
C ASN A 56 -23.58 15.14 -0.13
N PHE A 57 -23.04 14.02 -0.63
CA PHE A 57 -21.68 13.99 -1.16
C PHE A 57 -21.49 14.98 -2.32
N THR A 58 -22.41 14.99 -3.29
CA THR A 58 -22.35 15.88 -4.45
C THR A 58 -22.42 17.34 -4.04
N ALA A 59 -23.32 17.69 -3.11
CA ALA A 59 -23.43 19.05 -2.57
C ALA A 59 -22.12 19.49 -1.85
N ARG A 60 -21.52 18.63 -1.03
CA ARG A 60 -20.23 18.90 -0.37
C ARG A 60 -19.10 19.04 -1.37
N LEU A 61 -19.03 18.18 -2.38
CA LEU A 61 -18.02 18.26 -3.43
C LEU A 61 -18.12 19.58 -4.21
N ILE A 62 -19.33 19.97 -4.64
CA ILE A 62 -19.55 21.25 -5.34
C ILE A 62 -19.14 22.43 -4.46
N LYS A 63 -19.46 22.39 -3.16
CA LYS A 63 -19.05 23.44 -2.21
C LYS A 63 -17.54 23.47 -2.00
N ALA A 64 -16.87 22.32 -2.06
CA ALA A 64 -15.41 22.20 -1.86
C ALA A 64 -14.60 22.57 -3.12
N LEU A 65 -15.13 22.38 -4.33
CA LEU A 65 -14.40 22.64 -5.59
C LEU A 65 -13.74 24.02 -5.67
N PRO A 66 -14.38 25.14 -5.27
CA PRO A 66 -13.71 26.45 -5.28
C PRO A 66 -12.47 26.53 -4.40
N SER A 67 -12.43 25.79 -3.29
CA SER A 67 -11.25 25.74 -2.40
C SER A 67 -10.14 24.83 -2.90
N MET A 68 -10.39 24.04 -3.95
CA MET A 68 -9.40 23.19 -4.62
C MET A 68 -8.71 23.88 -5.81
N ARG A 69 -8.61 25.22 -5.80
CA ARG A 69 -7.94 26.04 -6.82
C ARG A 69 -6.70 26.73 -6.27
N GLY A 70 -5.78 27.05 -7.17
CA GLY A 70 -4.62 27.87 -6.86
C GLY A 70 -3.60 27.11 -6.00
N TYR A 71 -3.52 25.80 -6.17
CA TYR A 71 -2.45 25.00 -5.62
C TYR A 71 -1.29 24.94 -6.62
N ASP A 72 -0.06 24.98 -6.08
CA ASP A 72 1.15 24.79 -6.89
C ASP A 72 1.21 23.35 -7.40
N VAL A 73 0.77 22.40 -6.58
CA VAL A 73 0.74 20.96 -6.90
C VAL A 73 -0.58 20.34 -6.45
N VAL A 74 -1.16 19.50 -7.31
CA VAL A 74 -2.25 18.58 -6.97
C VAL A 74 -1.76 17.18 -7.21
N GLN A 75 -1.74 16.33 -6.17
CA GLN A 75 -1.46 14.91 -6.30
C GLN A 75 -2.72 14.07 -6.13
N LEU A 76 -2.97 13.21 -7.08
CA LEU A 76 -4.06 12.23 -7.06
C LEU A 76 -3.53 10.91 -6.48
N ILE A 77 -4.26 10.31 -5.54
CA ILE A 77 -3.88 9.00 -4.96
C ILE A 77 -3.88 7.89 -6.00
N ASN A 78 -4.78 8.00 -7.00
CA ASN A 78 -5.07 6.99 -8.00
C ASN A 78 -5.98 7.63 -9.06
N PRO A 79 -6.14 7.08 -10.28
CA PRO A 79 -7.10 7.61 -11.26
C PRO A 79 -8.54 7.71 -10.76
N MET A 80 -8.93 6.82 -9.84
CA MET A 80 -10.25 6.84 -9.19
C MET A 80 -10.20 7.53 -7.82
N PHE A 81 -9.67 8.75 -7.76
CA PHE A 81 -9.42 9.54 -6.55
C PHE A 81 -10.68 10.04 -5.82
N LEU A 82 -11.87 9.80 -6.36
CA LEU A 82 -13.17 10.11 -5.75
C LEU A 82 -14.14 8.94 -5.90
N GLU A 83 -15.11 8.83 -4.98
CA GLU A 83 -16.18 7.82 -5.04
C GLU A 83 -17.27 8.20 -6.06
N LEU A 84 -16.85 8.38 -7.31
CA LEU A 84 -17.70 8.71 -8.46
C LEU A 84 -17.45 7.72 -9.61
N LYS A 85 -18.37 7.71 -10.58
CA LYS A 85 -18.14 7.05 -11.85
C LYS A 85 -17.01 7.77 -12.62
N ALA A 86 -16.23 7.02 -13.40
CA ALA A 86 -15.08 7.54 -14.13
C ALA A 86 -15.41 8.74 -15.04
N GLU A 87 -16.60 8.74 -15.67
CA GLU A 87 -17.07 9.85 -16.49
C GLU A 87 -17.18 11.17 -15.73
N ARG A 88 -17.62 11.10 -14.45
CA ARG A 88 -17.73 12.28 -13.58
C ARG A 88 -16.38 12.71 -13.05
N ILE A 89 -15.52 11.75 -12.71
CA ILE A 89 -14.15 12.04 -12.28
C ILE A 89 -13.39 12.79 -13.38
N GLN A 90 -13.60 12.44 -14.66
CA GLN A 90 -12.96 13.13 -15.78
C GLN A 90 -13.27 14.64 -15.81
N HIS A 91 -14.51 15.05 -15.47
CA HIS A 91 -14.85 16.48 -15.39
C HIS A 91 -14.16 17.18 -14.23
N ILE A 92 -14.08 16.52 -13.06
CA ILE A 92 -13.35 17.06 -11.90
C ILE A 92 -11.86 17.14 -12.19
N TYR A 93 -11.28 16.11 -12.83
CA TYR A 93 -9.89 16.12 -13.27
C TYR A 93 -9.56 17.31 -14.18
N ARG A 94 -10.37 17.55 -15.23
CA ARG A 94 -10.21 18.71 -16.12
C ARG A 94 -10.30 20.03 -15.37
N TYR A 95 -11.22 20.15 -14.42
CA TYR A 95 -11.33 21.32 -13.56
C TYR A 95 -10.06 21.53 -12.73
N LEU A 96 -9.52 20.50 -12.10
CA LEU A 96 -8.28 20.57 -11.32
C LEU A 96 -7.11 20.98 -12.22
N ARG A 97 -6.99 20.37 -13.39
CA ARG A 97 -5.91 20.68 -14.36
C ARG A 97 -5.93 22.13 -14.84
N GLN A 98 -7.11 22.72 -15.01
CA GLN A 98 -7.27 24.10 -15.49
C GLN A 98 -7.00 25.16 -14.41
N HIS A 99 -7.11 24.83 -13.13
CA HIS A 99 -7.09 25.80 -12.05
C HIS A 99 -5.92 25.67 -11.08
N ASN A 100 -4.98 24.76 -11.34
CA ASN A 100 -3.83 24.51 -10.49
C ASN A 100 -2.55 24.40 -11.34
N GLY A 101 -1.42 24.34 -10.66
CA GLY A 101 -0.11 24.16 -11.28
C GLY A 101 0.13 22.70 -11.71
N LYS A 102 1.14 22.06 -11.16
CA LYS A 102 1.49 20.66 -11.48
C LYS A 102 0.42 19.69 -11.04
N LEU A 103 0.24 18.65 -11.85
CA LEU A 103 -0.64 17.54 -11.54
C LEU A 103 0.16 16.23 -11.52
N VAL A 104 0.17 15.58 -10.37
CA VAL A 104 0.92 14.34 -10.12
C VAL A 104 -0.06 13.18 -9.94
N LEU A 105 0.18 12.11 -10.68
CA LEU A 105 -0.59 10.86 -10.53
C LEU A 105 0.15 9.91 -9.58
N GLY A 106 -0.53 9.48 -8.52
CA GLY A 106 -0.11 8.35 -7.69
C GLY A 106 -0.56 7.03 -8.32
N ALA A 107 0.39 6.14 -8.57
CA ALA A 107 0.15 4.74 -8.88
C ALA A 107 0.24 3.93 -7.57
N PHE A 108 -0.81 4.04 -6.72
CA PHE A 108 -0.77 3.52 -5.34
C PHE A 108 -1.82 2.45 -5.06
N GLY A 109 -2.44 1.92 -6.09
CA GLY A 109 -3.47 0.90 -5.94
C GLY A 109 -3.92 0.34 -7.27
N MET A 110 -5.03 -0.39 -7.24
CA MET A 110 -5.62 -0.99 -8.42
C MET A 110 -5.94 0.07 -9.47
N ASP A 111 -5.40 -0.12 -10.68
CA ASP A 111 -5.64 0.73 -11.85
C ASP A 111 -5.49 -0.04 -13.17
N TYR A 112 -5.73 0.64 -14.29
CA TYR A 112 -5.65 0.01 -15.60
C TYR A 112 -4.25 -0.51 -15.94
N TYR A 113 -3.20 0.27 -15.68
CA TYR A 113 -1.83 -0.14 -16.04
C TYR A 113 -1.37 -1.34 -15.22
N TRP A 114 -1.69 -1.38 -13.92
CA TRP A 114 -1.42 -2.56 -13.09
C TRP A 114 -2.12 -3.81 -13.64
N VAL A 115 -3.42 -3.72 -13.91
CA VAL A 115 -4.21 -4.85 -14.46
C VAL A 115 -3.72 -5.25 -15.84
N HIS A 116 -3.59 -4.29 -16.75
CA HIS A 116 -3.26 -4.55 -18.15
C HIS A 116 -1.85 -5.12 -18.32
N GLU A 117 -0.85 -4.50 -17.70
CA GLU A 117 0.54 -4.92 -17.84
C GLU A 117 0.80 -6.30 -17.23
N CYS A 118 0.21 -6.60 -16.07
CA CYS A 118 0.29 -7.94 -15.47
C CYS A 118 -0.45 -9.00 -16.28
N CYS A 119 -1.49 -8.64 -17.05
CA CYS A 119 -2.18 -9.58 -17.94
C CYS A 119 -1.52 -9.77 -19.29
N THR A 120 -0.82 -8.78 -19.82
CA THR A 120 -0.27 -8.78 -21.19
C THR A 120 1.24 -8.96 -21.21
N ARG A 121 2.01 -7.97 -20.76
CA ARG A 121 3.47 -7.99 -20.74
C ARG A 121 4.04 -8.89 -19.63
N LYS A 122 3.30 -9.04 -18.52
CA LYS A 122 3.65 -9.86 -17.35
C LYS A 122 5.06 -9.56 -16.84
N PRO A 123 5.32 -8.32 -16.39
CA PRO A 123 6.66 -7.89 -15.98
C PRO A 123 7.14 -8.55 -14.69
N LEU A 124 6.26 -9.24 -13.98
CA LEU A 124 6.49 -9.91 -12.72
C LEU A 124 6.33 -11.43 -12.87
N ARG A 125 7.14 -12.21 -12.16
CA ARG A 125 7.04 -13.67 -12.09
C ARG A 125 5.68 -14.13 -11.57
N TYR A 126 5.11 -13.36 -10.67
CA TYR A 126 3.76 -13.54 -10.13
C TYR A 126 3.17 -12.20 -9.70
N SER A 127 1.86 -12.10 -9.72
CA SER A 127 1.12 -10.92 -9.31
C SER A 127 -0.32 -11.27 -8.92
N ASP A 128 -1.13 -10.26 -8.67
CA ASP A 128 -2.58 -10.42 -8.51
C ASP A 128 -3.22 -11.06 -9.76
N PHE A 129 -2.59 -11.01 -10.94
CA PHE A 129 -3.17 -11.38 -12.23
C PHE A 129 -2.47 -12.52 -12.96
N ASN A 130 -1.24 -12.86 -12.61
CA ASN A 130 -0.48 -13.91 -13.30
C ASN A 130 0.37 -14.77 -12.36
N PHE A 131 0.67 -15.98 -12.82
CA PHE A 131 1.70 -16.89 -12.35
C PHE A 131 2.57 -17.27 -13.55
N GLY A 132 3.79 -16.77 -13.61
CA GLY A 132 4.59 -16.88 -14.81
C GLY A 132 3.82 -16.38 -16.02
N ASN A 133 3.65 -17.24 -17.03
CA ASN A 133 2.90 -16.92 -18.24
C ASN A 133 1.38 -17.18 -18.15
N GLU A 134 0.91 -17.80 -17.08
CA GLU A 134 -0.50 -18.12 -16.90
C GLU A 134 -1.25 -17.01 -16.19
N LEU A 135 -2.46 -16.71 -16.66
CA LEU A 135 -3.34 -15.74 -16.01
C LEU A 135 -4.13 -16.40 -14.89
N ARG A 136 -4.17 -15.73 -13.75
CA ARG A 136 -4.99 -16.16 -12.61
C ARG A 136 -6.47 -16.06 -12.95
N GLN A 137 -7.24 -17.08 -12.52
CA GLN A 137 -8.66 -17.23 -12.83
C GLN A 137 -9.57 -17.07 -11.59
N ASN A 138 -9.01 -16.62 -10.45
CA ASN A 138 -9.81 -16.37 -9.27
C ASN A 138 -10.82 -15.22 -9.51
N PRO A 139 -11.98 -15.23 -8.83
CA PRO A 139 -13.07 -14.28 -9.09
C PRO A 139 -12.65 -12.81 -9.02
N GLU A 140 -11.77 -12.46 -8.09
CA GLU A 140 -11.30 -11.09 -7.90
C GLU A 140 -10.47 -10.62 -9.09
N ALA A 141 -9.50 -11.43 -9.57
CA ALA A 141 -8.68 -11.10 -10.73
C ALA A 141 -9.56 -10.93 -12.00
N LEU A 142 -10.56 -11.80 -12.18
CA LEU A 142 -11.51 -11.69 -13.29
C LEU A 142 -12.37 -10.42 -13.17
N THR A 143 -12.78 -10.05 -11.96
CA THR A 143 -13.58 -8.85 -11.71
C THR A 143 -12.78 -7.60 -12.03
N GLU A 144 -11.56 -7.48 -11.52
CA GLU A 144 -10.71 -6.32 -11.79
C GLU A 144 -10.37 -6.18 -13.29
N ARG A 145 -10.12 -7.30 -13.99
CA ARG A 145 -9.90 -7.28 -15.44
C ARG A 145 -11.12 -6.72 -16.19
N ARG A 146 -12.34 -7.14 -15.84
CA ARG A 146 -13.58 -6.62 -16.45
C ARG A 146 -13.84 -5.16 -16.09
N ASP A 147 -13.47 -4.75 -14.88
CA ASP A 147 -13.68 -3.40 -14.37
C ASP A 147 -12.76 -2.37 -15.04
N TRP A 148 -11.54 -2.77 -15.36
CA TRP A 148 -10.53 -1.85 -15.87
C TRP A 148 -10.32 -1.93 -17.38
N VAL A 149 -10.26 -3.11 -17.98
CA VAL A 149 -9.88 -3.29 -19.39
C VAL A 149 -11.09 -3.09 -20.31
N GLY A 150 -10.94 -2.26 -21.35
CA GLY A 150 -12.00 -1.93 -22.31
C GLY A 150 -13.08 -0.97 -21.78
N THR A 151 -12.86 -0.35 -20.62
CA THR A 151 -13.89 0.42 -19.91
C THR A 151 -13.60 1.94 -19.90
N VAL A 152 -14.51 2.72 -19.30
CA VAL A 152 -14.31 4.15 -19.07
C VAL A 152 -13.19 4.39 -18.05
N LYS A 153 -12.97 3.47 -17.09
CA LYS A 153 -11.86 3.57 -16.13
C LYS A 153 -10.51 3.51 -16.85
N GLN A 154 -10.34 2.63 -17.86
CA GLN A 154 -9.15 2.61 -18.71
C GLN A 154 -8.92 3.97 -19.36
N ARG A 155 -9.91 4.50 -20.09
CA ARG A 155 -9.79 5.79 -20.78
C ARG A 155 -9.46 6.95 -19.83
N LEU A 156 -10.03 6.93 -18.62
CA LEU A 156 -9.70 7.92 -17.58
C LEU A 156 -8.25 7.79 -17.12
N ASN A 157 -7.79 6.57 -16.86
CA ASN A 157 -6.41 6.35 -16.42
C ASN A 157 -5.40 6.73 -17.52
N GLU A 158 -5.67 6.36 -18.77
CA GLU A 158 -4.84 6.76 -19.94
C GLU A 158 -4.78 8.29 -20.09
N LEU A 159 -5.92 8.97 -19.97
CA LEU A 159 -5.98 10.44 -20.01
C LEU A 159 -5.13 11.05 -18.89
N ILE A 160 -5.35 10.65 -17.64
CA ILE A 160 -4.63 11.21 -16.48
C ILE A 160 -3.14 10.91 -16.58
N ALA A 161 -2.76 9.67 -16.91
CA ALA A 161 -1.37 9.28 -17.05
C ALA A 161 -0.66 10.03 -18.19
N SER A 162 -1.34 10.28 -19.31
CA SER A 162 -0.76 11.03 -20.42
C SER A 162 -0.55 12.51 -20.11
N GLU A 163 -1.49 13.15 -19.40
CA GLU A 163 -1.50 14.59 -19.11
C GLU A 163 -0.81 14.96 -17.79
N ALA A 164 -0.58 14.02 -16.87
CA ALA A 164 0.12 14.28 -15.60
C ALA A 164 1.56 14.76 -15.86
N ASP A 165 1.99 15.73 -15.06
CA ASP A 165 3.35 16.27 -15.11
C ASP A 165 4.38 15.27 -14.53
N ALA A 166 3.96 14.46 -13.55
CA ALA A 166 4.72 13.33 -13.01
C ALA A 166 3.80 12.18 -12.60
N ILE A 167 4.36 10.98 -12.56
CA ILE A 167 3.73 9.76 -12.03
C ILE A 167 4.62 9.23 -10.91
N VAL A 168 4.04 8.96 -9.74
CA VAL A 168 4.77 8.38 -8.62
C VAL A 168 4.27 6.98 -8.36
N ALA A 169 5.18 6.00 -8.34
CA ALA A 169 4.89 4.64 -7.90
C ALA A 169 5.52 4.41 -6.52
N GLY A 170 4.72 3.91 -5.57
CA GLY A 170 5.16 3.67 -4.19
C GLY A 170 5.68 2.25 -3.94
N LEU A 171 5.40 1.32 -4.84
CA LEU A 171 5.83 -0.08 -4.83
C LEU A 171 6.47 -0.43 -6.16
N TYR A 172 7.43 -1.37 -6.15
CA TYR A 172 8.09 -1.86 -7.36
C TYR A 172 7.08 -2.39 -8.39
N GLU A 173 6.04 -3.07 -7.93
CA GLU A 173 5.00 -3.66 -8.77
C GLU A 173 4.28 -2.61 -9.63
N TYR A 174 3.97 -1.45 -9.07
CA TYR A 174 3.36 -0.35 -9.83
C TYR A 174 4.40 0.34 -10.71
N TRP A 175 5.61 0.53 -10.21
CA TRP A 175 6.70 1.18 -10.97
C TRP A 175 6.99 0.44 -12.27
N VAL A 176 7.12 -0.89 -12.24
CA VAL A 176 7.44 -1.71 -13.42
C VAL A 176 6.32 -1.71 -14.49
N CYS A 177 5.09 -1.36 -14.09
CA CYS A 177 3.95 -1.21 -15.01
C CYS A 177 3.89 0.17 -15.69
N TYR A 178 4.37 1.22 -15.03
CA TYR A 178 4.31 2.59 -15.56
C TYR A 178 5.61 3.05 -16.23
N GLN A 179 6.76 2.75 -15.64
CA GLN A 179 8.05 3.27 -16.07
C GLN A 179 8.38 2.99 -17.55
N PRO A 180 8.15 1.80 -18.12
CA PRO A 180 8.45 1.54 -19.52
C PRO A 180 7.54 2.29 -20.50
N LEU A 181 6.35 2.71 -20.06
CA LEU A 181 5.38 3.45 -20.87
C LEU A 181 5.56 4.98 -20.75
N PHE A 182 6.02 5.44 -19.60
CA PHE A 182 6.21 6.85 -19.27
C PHE A 182 7.59 7.12 -18.64
N PRO A 183 8.69 6.76 -19.30
CA PRO A 183 10.02 6.76 -18.68
C PRO A 183 10.48 8.14 -18.22
N ALA A 184 10.05 9.21 -18.92
CA ALA A 184 10.49 10.59 -18.63
C ALA A 184 9.81 11.20 -17.38
N LYS A 185 8.71 10.61 -16.89
CA LYS A 185 7.91 11.20 -15.81
C LYS A 185 7.47 10.23 -14.72
N THR A 186 7.88 8.96 -14.81
CA THR A 186 7.62 7.97 -13.76
C THR A 186 8.78 7.94 -12.76
N HIS A 187 8.46 8.22 -11.51
CA HIS A 187 9.40 8.25 -10.39
C HIS A 187 9.01 7.18 -9.37
N PHE A 188 10.01 6.52 -8.80
CA PHE A 188 9.80 5.67 -7.65
C PHE A 188 10.06 6.49 -6.37
N ILE A 189 9.06 6.60 -5.51
CA ILE A 189 9.18 7.18 -4.17
C ILE A 189 8.43 6.25 -3.21
N PRO A 190 9.12 5.64 -2.24
CA PRO A 190 8.51 4.66 -1.35
C PRO A 190 7.41 5.27 -0.48
N PHE A 191 6.49 4.47 0.01
CA PHE A 191 5.42 4.94 0.88
C PHE A 191 5.97 5.51 2.18
N PRO A 192 5.43 6.67 2.65
CA PRO A 192 5.83 7.28 3.90
C PRO A 192 5.23 6.55 5.09
N ILE A 193 6.04 6.28 6.10
CA ILE A 193 5.60 5.69 7.37
C ILE A 193 6.03 6.60 8.51
N GLN A 194 5.13 6.86 9.46
CA GLN A 194 5.51 7.48 10.72
C GLN A 194 6.43 6.56 11.50
N THR A 195 7.53 7.10 11.99
CA THR A 195 8.60 6.35 12.66
C THR A 195 8.78 6.82 14.11
N PRO A 196 7.78 6.60 15.00
CA PRO A 196 7.85 7.04 16.38
C PRO A 196 8.83 6.21 17.22
N HIS A 197 9.21 5.02 16.76
CA HIS A 197 10.04 4.07 17.49
C HIS A 197 11.41 3.90 16.83
N LYS A 198 12.45 3.84 17.66
CA LYS A 198 13.82 3.46 17.26
C LYS A 198 14.18 2.03 17.68
N GLU A 199 13.37 1.46 18.56
CA GLU A 199 13.51 0.12 19.10
C GLU A 199 12.16 -0.60 19.00
N PRO A 200 12.16 -1.95 18.95
CA PRO A 200 10.93 -2.73 18.94
C PRO A 200 10.03 -2.43 20.15
N ILE A 201 8.72 -2.29 19.89
CA ILE A 201 7.73 -2.03 20.95
C ILE A 201 7.60 -3.18 21.95
N ASN A 202 8.00 -4.38 21.54
CA ASN A 202 8.11 -5.57 22.36
C ASN A 202 9.36 -6.36 21.97
N LEU A 203 9.97 -7.07 22.91
CA LEU A 203 11.06 -8.00 22.65
C LEU A 203 10.56 -9.43 22.90
N TRP A 204 11.07 -10.35 22.12
CA TRP A 204 10.92 -11.78 22.40
C TRP A 204 11.90 -12.19 23.51
N HIS A 205 11.45 -13.04 24.43
CA HIS A 205 12.29 -13.57 25.51
C HIS A 205 12.36 -15.11 25.46
N PRO A 206 13.49 -15.71 25.83
CA PRO A 206 13.63 -17.17 25.88
C PRO A 206 12.53 -17.83 26.70
N GLY A 207 11.99 -18.92 26.17
CA GLY A 207 10.87 -19.66 26.77
C GLY A 207 9.48 -19.15 26.40
N GLN A 208 9.38 -18.05 25.65
CA GLN A 208 8.11 -17.59 25.06
C GLN A 208 7.91 -18.15 23.66
N PRO A 209 6.68 -18.46 23.25
CA PRO A 209 6.40 -18.79 21.86
C PRO A 209 6.56 -17.59 20.95
N LEU A 210 6.93 -17.84 19.71
CA LEU A 210 6.84 -16.88 18.60
C LEU A 210 5.38 -16.58 18.31
N LYS A 211 4.97 -15.32 18.40
CA LYS A 211 3.59 -14.87 18.16
C LYS A 211 3.45 -14.46 16.70
N LEU A 212 2.89 -15.36 15.90
CA LEU A 212 2.60 -15.13 14.47
C LEU A 212 1.23 -14.52 14.31
N PHE A 213 1.15 -13.39 13.63
CA PHE A 213 -0.11 -12.68 13.34
C PHE A 213 -0.47 -12.82 11.86
N ILE A 214 -1.75 -13.07 11.58
CA ILE A 214 -2.32 -12.99 10.24
C ILE A 214 -3.66 -12.27 10.26
N GLY A 215 -3.78 -11.24 9.39
CA GLY A 215 -5.03 -10.53 9.14
C GLY A 215 -5.75 -11.09 7.91
N ILE A 216 -6.99 -11.55 8.08
CA ILE A 216 -7.78 -12.18 7.02
C ILE A 216 -8.97 -11.33 6.64
N ASN A 217 -9.03 -11.01 5.36
CA ASN A 217 -10.24 -10.53 4.70
C ASN A 217 -10.76 -11.64 3.79
N ARG A 218 -11.86 -12.30 4.16
CA ARG A 218 -12.43 -13.45 3.44
C ARG A 218 -12.67 -13.18 1.97
N THR A 219 -13.14 -11.98 1.63
CA THR A 219 -13.46 -11.63 0.24
C THR A 219 -12.22 -11.40 -0.63
N ARG A 220 -11.02 -11.34 -0.03
CA ARG A 220 -9.74 -11.10 -0.73
C ARG A 220 -8.69 -12.15 -0.39
N SER A 221 -9.07 -13.24 0.27
CA SER A 221 -8.10 -14.21 0.80
C SER A 221 -7.35 -14.93 -0.31
N SER A 222 -8.04 -15.51 -1.28
CA SER A 222 -7.40 -16.18 -2.43
C SER A 222 -6.67 -15.21 -3.36
N TYR A 223 -7.12 -13.97 -3.43
CA TYR A 223 -6.44 -12.90 -4.18
C TYR A 223 -5.07 -12.56 -3.58
N LYS A 224 -5.01 -12.41 -2.24
CA LYS A 224 -3.79 -12.10 -1.50
C LYS A 224 -2.93 -13.30 -1.12
N GLY A 225 -3.48 -14.52 -1.23
CA GLY A 225 -2.82 -15.76 -0.79
C GLY A 225 -2.79 -15.96 0.72
N THR A 226 -3.61 -15.23 1.48
CA THR A 226 -3.68 -15.38 2.94
C THR A 226 -4.32 -16.70 3.37
N ASP A 227 -5.09 -17.35 2.51
CA ASP A 227 -5.59 -18.72 2.69
C ASP A 227 -4.45 -19.75 2.69
N VAL A 228 -3.52 -19.64 1.77
CA VAL A 228 -2.31 -20.49 1.71
C VAL A 228 -1.41 -20.23 2.92
N MET A 229 -1.15 -18.96 3.23
CA MET A 229 -0.32 -18.57 4.36
C MET A 229 -0.92 -19.03 5.70
N LEU A 230 -2.25 -18.96 5.86
CA LEU A 230 -2.94 -19.44 7.06
C LEU A 230 -2.78 -20.94 7.23
N GLN A 231 -3.00 -21.73 6.16
CA GLN A 231 -2.83 -23.17 6.20
C GLN A 231 -1.40 -23.58 6.57
N ALA A 232 -0.40 -22.92 5.98
CA ALA A 232 1.00 -23.14 6.32
C ALA A 232 1.28 -22.84 7.81
N ALA A 233 0.82 -21.68 8.29
CA ALA A 233 0.99 -21.29 9.69
C ALA A 233 0.31 -22.24 10.68
N GLN A 234 -0.90 -22.73 10.36
CA GLN A 234 -1.60 -23.72 11.17
C GLN A 234 -0.84 -25.05 11.27
N ARG A 235 -0.26 -25.53 10.14
CA ARG A 235 0.56 -26.75 10.13
C ARG A 235 1.82 -26.60 10.97
N VAL A 236 2.53 -25.47 10.83
CA VAL A 236 3.75 -25.21 11.60
C VAL A 236 3.44 -25.06 13.09
N ALA A 237 2.40 -24.32 13.46
CA ALA A 237 1.96 -24.19 14.84
C ALA A 237 1.57 -25.53 15.47
N ALA A 238 0.94 -26.43 14.70
CA ALA A 238 0.61 -27.78 15.16
C ALA A 238 1.86 -28.68 15.39
N ARG A 239 2.92 -28.49 14.58
CA ARG A 239 4.20 -29.21 14.77
C ARG A 239 5.04 -28.64 15.92
N HIS A 240 4.91 -27.36 16.21
CA HIS A 240 5.70 -26.65 17.23
C HIS A 240 4.82 -25.91 18.26
N PRO A 241 3.92 -26.64 19.00
CA PRO A 241 2.93 -26.00 19.87
C PRO A 241 3.54 -25.26 21.07
N ALA A 242 4.77 -25.59 21.46
CA ALA A 242 5.50 -24.88 22.50
C ALA A 242 6.22 -23.60 21.99
N ASN A 243 6.53 -23.56 20.69
CA ASN A 243 7.36 -22.51 20.10
C ASN A 243 6.56 -21.50 19.27
N VAL A 244 5.33 -21.79 18.88
CA VAL A 244 4.52 -20.95 17.96
C VAL A 244 3.11 -20.75 18.50
N GLU A 245 2.72 -19.49 18.66
CA GLU A 245 1.37 -19.03 18.95
C GLU A 245 0.80 -18.33 17.71
N LEU A 246 -0.21 -18.92 17.08
CA LEU A 246 -0.86 -18.31 15.89
C LEU A 246 -2.03 -17.41 16.32
N ARG A 247 -1.98 -16.13 15.93
CA ARG A 247 -2.98 -15.10 16.16
C ARG A 247 -3.69 -14.73 14.86
N ILE A 248 -4.98 -15.01 14.79
CA ILE A 248 -5.79 -14.77 13.60
C ILE A 248 -6.73 -13.61 13.85
N ALA A 249 -6.64 -12.55 13.02
CA ALA A 249 -7.55 -11.43 13.02
C ALA A 249 -8.46 -11.52 11.79
N GLU A 250 -9.69 -11.98 11.98
CA GLU A 250 -10.66 -12.11 10.92
C GLU A 250 -11.92 -11.31 11.21
N SER A 251 -12.23 -10.32 10.36
CA SER A 251 -13.46 -9.50 10.46
C SER A 251 -13.65 -8.85 11.84
N ILE A 252 -12.57 -8.47 12.51
CA ILE A 252 -12.59 -7.78 13.81
C ILE A 252 -12.48 -6.26 13.62
N PRO A 253 -12.93 -5.44 14.60
CA PRO A 253 -12.73 -3.99 14.58
C PRO A 253 -11.25 -3.59 14.46
N PHE A 254 -10.98 -2.50 13.75
CA PHE A 254 -9.61 -2.06 13.48
C PHE A 254 -8.78 -1.81 14.75
N THR A 255 -9.40 -1.31 15.81
CA THR A 255 -8.73 -1.13 17.12
C THR A 255 -8.24 -2.45 17.71
N GLN A 256 -9.06 -3.50 17.63
CA GLN A 256 -8.68 -4.85 18.09
C GLN A 256 -7.61 -5.46 17.18
N TYR A 257 -7.74 -5.26 15.86
CA TYR A 257 -6.74 -5.69 14.88
C TYR A 257 -5.36 -5.13 15.22
N ARG A 258 -5.27 -3.81 15.50
CA ARG A 258 -4.01 -3.16 15.87
C ARG A 258 -3.42 -3.73 17.15
N VAL A 259 -4.23 -3.91 18.18
CA VAL A 259 -3.75 -4.48 19.47
C VAL A 259 -3.17 -5.89 19.30
N LEU A 260 -3.84 -6.74 18.51
CA LEU A 260 -3.33 -8.09 18.22
C LEU A 260 -2.03 -8.06 17.43
N MET A 261 -1.96 -7.21 16.41
CA MET A 261 -0.77 -7.02 15.59
C MET A 261 0.39 -6.49 16.43
N GLU A 262 0.19 -5.44 17.23
CA GLU A 262 1.22 -4.82 18.07
C GLU A 262 1.76 -5.78 19.16
N GLY A 263 0.94 -6.71 19.62
CA GLY A 263 1.36 -7.76 20.56
C GLY A 263 2.08 -8.95 19.93
N SER A 264 2.33 -8.93 18.60
CA SER A 264 2.91 -10.07 17.87
C SER A 264 4.38 -9.85 17.53
N ASP A 265 5.09 -10.94 17.17
CA ASP A 265 6.50 -10.90 16.79
C ASP A 265 6.70 -10.84 15.28
N ALA A 266 5.82 -11.50 14.52
CA ALA A 266 5.84 -11.49 13.06
C ALA A 266 4.43 -11.42 12.48
N ILE A 267 4.32 -10.84 11.27
CA ILE A 267 3.10 -10.73 10.48
C ILE A 267 3.24 -11.49 9.17
N LEU A 268 2.23 -12.29 8.83
CA LEU A 268 2.03 -12.84 7.50
C LEU A 268 1.22 -11.83 6.68
N ASP A 269 1.85 -11.19 5.67
CA ASP A 269 1.21 -10.07 4.95
C ASP A 269 0.52 -10.52 3.65
N GLN A 270 1.24 -10.60 2.55
CA GLN A 270 0.70 -10.97 1.24
C GLN A 270 1.65 -11.94 0.54
N LEU A 271 1.07 -13.01 -0.06
CA LEU A 271 1.85 -14.05 -0.74
C LEU A 271 2.24 -13.66 -2.17
N TYR A 272 1.41 -12.86 -2.84
CA TYR A 272 1.57 -12.52 -4.26
C TYR A 272 2.12 -11.10 -4.45
N SER A 273 2.95 -10.63 -3.53
CA SER A 273 3.57 -9.31 -3.54
C SER A 273 5.08 -9.40 -3.61
N TYR A 274 5.73 -8.50 -4.33
CA TYR A 274 7.19 -8.34 -4.38
C TYR A 274 7.70 -7.47 -3.24
N THR A 275 6.86 -6.58 -2.74
CA THR A 275 7.20 -5.57 -1.74
C THR A 275 6.22 -5.59 -0.57
N PRO A 276 6.65 -5.18 0.64
CA PRO A 276 5.73 -5.01 1.75
C PRO A 276 4.78 -3.83 1.47
N ALA A 277 3.48 -4.08 1.63
CA ALA A 277 2.48 -3.02 1.54
C ALA A 277 2.33 -2.26 2.87
N MET A 278 1.48 -1.23 2.90
CA MET A 278 1.34 -0.32 4.05
C MET A 278 1.11 -1.00 5.39
N ASN A 279 0.34 -2.11 5.42
CA ASN A 279 0.10 -2.85 6.66
C ASN A 279 1.37 -3.51 7.21
N ALA A 280 2.17 -4.10 6.33
CA ALA A 280 3.46 -4.67 6.69
C ALA A 280 4.47 -3.60 7.08
N LEU A 281 4.54 -2.48 6.33
CA LEU A 281 5.42 -1.36 6.66
C LEU A 281 5.07 -0.74 8.02
N GLU A 282 3.78 -0.58 8.35
CA GLU A 282 3.34 -0.14 9.66
C GLU A 282 3.74 -1.13 10.77
N ALA A 283 3.59 -2.43 10.54
CA ALA A 283 4.04 -3.46 11.47
C ALA A 283 5.57 -3.41 11.67
N MET A 284 6.33 -3.32 10.58
CA MET A 284 7.79 -3.23 10.62
C MET A 284 8.30 -1.98 11.36
N SER A 285 7.58 -0.84 11.29
CA SER A 285 7.93 0.37 12.05
C SER A 285 7.83 0.21 13.57
N LYS A 286 7.18 -0.85 14.02
CA LYS A 286 7.03 -1.26 15.43
C LYS A 286 7.95 -2.42 15.81
N GLY A 287 8.80 -2.87 14.90
CA GLY A 287 9.67 -4.01 15.09
C GLY A 287 8.95 -5.37 14.98
N ILE A 288 7.90 -5.46 14.16
CA ILE A 288 7.24 -6.73 13.84
C ILE A 288 7.82 -7.24 12.52
N ILE A 289 8.27 -8.49 12.50
CA ILE A 289 8.93 -9.10 11.34
C ILE A 289 7.88 -9.32 10.25
N CYS A 290 8.15 -8.89 9.02
CA CYS A 290 7.29 -9.16 7.86
C CYS A 290 7.67 -10.50 7.23
N ILE A 291 6.66 -11.36 7.01
CA ILE A 291 6.76 -12.59 6.21
C ILE A 291 5.86 -12.39 4.98
N GLY A 292 6.47 -12.37 3.79
CA GLY A 292 5.73 -12.06 2.55
C GLY A 292 6.66 -11.58 1.46
N GLY A 293 6.23 -10.55 0.71
CA GLY A 293 6.99 -9.99 -0.40
C GLY A 293 8.26 -9.27 0.04
N GLY A 294 9.40 -9.86 -0.21
CA GLY A 294 10.73 -9.30 0.01
C GLY A 294 11.67 -9.68 -1.13
N GLU A 295 11.16 -9.60 -2.37
CA GLU A 295 11.89 -9.98 -3.56
C GLU A 295 13.15 -9.11 -3.79
N PRO A 296 14.19 -9.62 -4.47
CA PRO A 296 15.40 -8.85 -4.76
C PRO A 296 15.13 -7.49 -5.40
N GLU A 297 14.10 -7.40 -6.24
CA GLU A 297 13.70 -6.19 -6.94
C GLU A 297 13.25 -5.08 -5.97
N ASN A 298 12.63 -5.44 -4.83
CA ASN A 298 12.27 -4.48 -3.78
C ASN A 298 13.52 -3.79 -3.22
N TYR A 299 14.57 -4.55 -2.94
CA TYR A 299 15.81 -4.00 -2.41
C TYR A 299 16.59 -3.21 -3.45
N GLN A 300 16.61 -3.70 -4.70
CA GLN A 300 17.30 -3.03 -5.81
C GLN A 300 16.73 -1.64 -6.08
N ILE A 301 15.40 -1.48 -6.12
CA ILE A 301 14.78 -0.18 -6.41
C ILE A 301 15.00 0.82 -5.27
N LEU A 302 15.16 0.34 -4.04
CA LEU A 302 15.49 1.14 -2.86
C LEU A 302 16.99 1.41 -2.72
N GLY A 303 17.86 0.75 -3.50
CA GLY A 303 19.30 0.79 -3.31
C GLY A 303 19.76 0.17 -1.99
N GLU A 304 19.05 -0.84 -1.48
CA GLU A 304 19.32 -1.46 -0.19
C GLU A 304 20.18 -2.73 -0.38
N GLU A 305 21.39 -2.72 0.14
CA GLU A 305 22.34 -3.82 0.03
C GLU A 305 22.57 -4.59 1.32
N GLU A 306 22.32 -3.95 2.48
CA GLU A 306 22.70 -4.47 3.80
C GLU A 306 21.53 -5.09 4.56
N LEU A 307 20.39 -4.37 4.63
CA LEU A 307 19.24 -4.78 5.44
C LEU A 307 18.33 -5.74 4.67
N ARG A 308 18.08 -6.90 5.26
CA ARG A 308 17.19 -7.94 4.70
C ARG A 308 16.20 -8.45 5.78
N PRO A 309 15.40 -7.54 6.39
CA PRO A 309 14.52 -7.93 7.50
C PRO A 309 13.28 -8.72 7.07
N ILE A 310 12.89 -8.62 5.80
CA ILE A 310 11.68 -9.29 5.30
C ILE A 310 12.01 -10.75 5.02
N ILE A 311 11.25 -11.65 5.60
CA ILE A 311 11.33 -13.08 5.30
C ILE A 311 10.56 -13.32 4.01
N ASN A 312 11.28 -13.34 2.89
CA ASN A 312 10.70 -13.57 1.57
C ASN A 312 10.20 -15.01 1.43
N VAL A 313 9.05 -15.18 0.81
CA VAL A 313 8.44 -16.48 0.51
C VAL A 313 7.97 -16.51 -0.94
N ASP A 314 8.29 -17.59 -1.64
CA ASP A 314 7.67 -17.88 -2.94
C ASP A 314 6.16 -18.13 -2.74
N PRO A 315 5.34 -17.87 -3.77
CA PRO A 315 3.89 -18.09 -3.68
C PRO A 315 3.50 -19.58 -3.75
N LYS A 316 4.04 -20.35 -2.81
CA LYS A 316 3.83 -21.80 -2.64
C LYS A 316 3.73 -22.15 -1.17
N MET A 317 2.87 -23.11 -0.84
CA MET A 317 2.67 -23.60 0.54
C MET A 317 4.00 -24.01 1.18
N GLU A 318 4.80 -24.77 0.45
CA GLU A 318 6.07 -25.36 0.93
C GLU A 318 7.09 -24.27 1.28
N SER A 319 7.13 -23.17 0.51
CA SER A 319 8.01 -22.03 0.80
C SER A 319 7.61 -21.31 2.08
N VAL A 320 6.31 -21.09 2.27
CA VAL A 320 5.78 -20.48 3.50
C VAL A 320 6.05 -21.38 4.71
N GLU A 321 5.78 -22.69 4.61
CA GLU A 321 6.07 -23.65 5.68
C GLU A 321 7.56 -23.66 6.04
N ALA A 322 8.46 -23.73 5.06
CA ALA A 322 9.90 -23.75 5.29
C ALA A 322 10.40 -22.47 5.99
N ALA A 323 9.89 -21.30 5.58
CA ALA A 323 10.23 -20.04 6.21
C ALA A 323 9.76 -19.98 7.67
N LEU A 324 8.54 -20.42 7.94
CA LEU A 324 7.97 -20.48 9.29
C LEU A 324 8.68 -21.52 10.18
N GLU A 325 9.03 -22.70 9.66
CA GLU A 325 9.84 -23.72 10.36
C GLU A 325 11.20 -23.14 10.77
N THR A 326 11.88 -22.46 9.83
CA THR A 326 13.16 -21.82 10.10
C THR A 326 13.03 -20.79 11.22
N LEU A 327 11.97 -19.98 11.22
CA LEU A 327 11.77 -18.99 12.27
C LEU A 327 11.42 -19.63 13.63
N ALA A 328 10.59 -20.69 13.63
CA ALA A 328 10.19 -21.42 14.85
C ALA A 328 11.34 -22.20 15.50
N THR A 329 12.38 -22.54 14.74
CA THR A 329 13.55 -23.30 15.23
C THR A 329 14.77 -22.43 15.53
N HIS A 330 14.75 -21.13 15.12
CA HIS A 330 15.84 -20.17 15.35
C HIS A 330 15.33 -18.91 16.06
N LEU A 331 14.67 -19.12 17.20
CA LEU A 331 14.04 -18.06 17.97
C LEU A 331 15.02 -16.98 18.49
N GLU A 332 16.30 -17.31 18.61
CA GLU A 332 17.38 -16.39 19.01
C GLU A 332 17.58 -15.25 18.01
N ARG A 333 17.13 -15.39 16.76
CA ARG A 333 17.26 -14.36 15.71
C ARG A 333 16.12 -13.33 15.73
N ILE A 334 15.04 -13.59 16.48
CA ILE A 334 13.82 -12.77 16.44
C ILE A 334 14.13 -11.31 16.75
N ASN A 335 14.81 -11.02 17.87
CA ASN A 335 15.08 -9.64 18.27
C ASN A 335 15.99 -8.88 17.29
N GLN A 336 16.92 -9.58 16.64
CA GLN A 336 17.73 -9.00 15.57
C GLN A 336 16.88 -8.62 14.36
N LEU A 337 15.99 -9.51 13.90
CA LEU A 337 15.09 -9.24 12.76
C LEU A 337 14.09 -8.12 13.09
N LYS A 338 13.61 -8.05 14.34
CA LYS A 338 12.74 -6.98 14.82
C LYS A 338 13.44 -5.62 14.74
N GLN A 339 14.70 -5.52 15.17
CA GLN A 339 15.48 -4.30 15.06
C GLN A 339 15.76 -3.95 13.61
N GLN A 340 16.19 -4.90 12.79
CA GLN A 340 16.41 -4.68 11.36
C GLN A 340 15.15 -4.20 10.63
N SER A 341 13.95 -4.63 11.05
CA SER A 341 12.68 -4.13 10.51
C SER A 341 12.51 -2.62 10.76
N ILE A 342 12.80 -2.15 11.97
CA ILE A 342 12.78 -0.72 12.28
C ILE A 342 13.85 0.03 11.48
N ASP A 343 15.08 -0.47 11.45
CA ASP A 343 16.19 0.18 10.76
C ASP A 343 15.90 0.33 9.25
N TYR A 344 15.27 -0.69 8.64
CA TYR A 344 14.81 -0.65 7.26
C TYR A 344 13.74 0.46 7.03
N ILE A 345 12.75 0.55 7.92
CA ILE A 345 11.72 1.60 7.83
C ILE A 345 12.33 2.99 8.03
N LEU A 346 13.19 3.17 9.02
CA LEU A 346 13.89 4.43 9.27
C LEU A 346 14.79 4.85 8.10
N ARG A 347 15.39 3.88 7.40
CA ARG A 347 16.27 4.15 6.25
C ARG A 347 15.50 4.56 5.02
N HIS A 348 14.40 3.86 4.67
CA HIS A 348 13.72 3.95 3.38
C HIS A 348 12.32 4.57 3.41
N HIS A 349 11.60 4.43 4.51
CA HIS A 349 10.18 4.79 4.60
C HIS A 349 9.88 5.92 5.61
N ASP A 350 10.90 6.46 6.28
CA ASP A 350 10.71 7.59 7.20
C ASP A 350 9.98 8.74 6.49
N TYR A 351 8.85 9.16 7.05
CA TYR A 351 7.94 10.11 6.40
C TYR A 351 8.58 11.47 6.10
N LEU A 352 9.57 11.91 6.88
CA LEU A 352 10.29 13.17 6.62
C LEU A 352 11.28 13.01 5.46
N LYS A 353 11.96 11.85 5.37
CA LYS A 353 12.85 11.55 4.24
C LYS A 353 12.05 11.42 2.94
N VAL A 354 10.92 10.70 3.00
CA VAL A 354 10.03 10.54 1.85
C VAL A 354 9.43 11.88 1.44
N ALA A 355 8.98 12.71 2.38
CA ALA A 355 8.46 14.05 2.08
C ALA A 355 9.48 14.93 1.36
N ARG A 356 10.78 14.85 1.69
CA ARG A 356 11.85 15.55 0.96
C ARG A 356 12.00 15.07 -0.49
N GLN A 357 11.81 13.77 -0.76
CA GLN A 357 11.81 13.26 -2.13
C GLN A 357 10.64 13.82 -2.94
N TYR A 358 9.45 13.90 -2.32
CA TYR A 358 8.29 14.54 -2.94
C TYR A 358 8.49 16.04 -3.15
N GLU A 359 9.07 16.75 -2.19
CA GLU A 359 9.42 18.16 -2.34
C GLU A 359 10.34 18.40 -3.55
N GLN A 360 11.38 17.57 -3.70
CA GLN A 360 12.28 17.63 -4.86
C GLN A 360 11.53 17.40 -6.16
N LEU A 361 10.67 16.37 -6.23
CA LEU A 361 9.84 16.08 -7.40
C LEU A 361 8.90 17.25 -7.75
N TYR A 362 8.29 17.84 -6.73
CA TYR A 362 7.37 18.96 -6.93
C TYR A 362 8.05 20.24 -7.42
N CYS A 363 9.36 20.38 -7.17
CA CYS A 363 10.17 21.51 -7.65
C CYS A 363 10.71 21.32 -9.08
N LEU A 364 10.74 20.09 -9.62
CA LEU A 364 11.13 19.84 -11.02
C LEU A 364 10.17 20.48 -12.01
#